data_69a4aca2bbc33c2aea8dc09faf8cb29d
#
_entry.id   69a4aca2bbc33c2aea8dc09faf8cb29d
#
_cell.length_a   1.000
_cell.length_b   1.000
_cell.length_c   1.000
_cell.angle_alpha   90.00
_cell.angle_beta   90.00
_cell.angle_gamma   90.00
#
_symmetry.space_group_name_H-M   'P 1'
#
loop_
_entity.id
_entity.type
_entity.pdbx_description
1 polymer ?
#
loop_
_entity_poly.entity_id
_entity_poly.type
_entity_poly.pdbx_seq_one_letter_code
_entity_poly.pdbx_strand_id
1 'polypeptide(L)'
;MAETITLGDIVIEVTRKDVKHVHLSVHPPRGRVSLVAPTSTRPEVARAYAISKLGWIRSQRAKLRAQARETPRRFVSRETHYLWSRRYLLLVVEENRKPSVRIDHRRLTLTVRPGATKEKRAEVMHEWQKRLLHEVVPMLIKKWEAKLGVSVSAYFLQRMKTKWGGCNARAGTIRLNTELVKKPKDLLEYVIVHEMVHLREPTHSSEFVELMTRHYPNWKAARAELNELPLAAEAWDVRHMRAVRNRVGRAAHSRARRSG
;
A
#
# COMPACT_ATOMS: atom_id res chain seq x y z
N MET A 1 12.18 -14.63 -23.71
CA MET A 1 12.47 -15.38 -22.46
C MET A 1 12.84 -14.36 -21.39
N ALA A 2 12.41 -14.55 -20.15
CA ALA A 2 12.85 -13.68 -19.05
C ALA A 2 14.33 -14.02 -18.75
N GLU A 3 15.20 -13.00 -18.82
CA GLU A 3 16.60 -13.11 -18.47
C GLU A 3 16.73 -13.23 -16.95
N THR A 4 17.53 -14.16 -16.44
CA THR A 4 17.74 -14.34 -15.00
C THR A 4 19.23 -14.42 -14.67
N ILE A 5 19.61 -13.82 -13.53
CA ILE A 5 20.96 -13.93 -12.96
C ILE A 5 20.83 -14.75 -11.67
N THR A 6 21.55 -15.85 -11.57
CA THR A 6 21.62 -16.68 -10.36
C THR A 6 22.93 -16.40 -9.61
N LEU A 7 22.82 -16.03 -8.32
CA LEU A 7 23.92 -15.78 -7.40
C LEU A 7 23.72 -16.60 -6.12
N GLY A 8 24.25 -17.84 -6.12
CA GLY A 8 23.99 -18.80 -5.05
C GLY A 8 22.50 -19.13 -4.94
N ASP A 9 21.90 -18.88 -3.77
CA ASP A 9 20.45 -19.08 -3.51
C ASP A 9 19.54 -17.95 -4.02
N ILE A 10 20.11 -16.94 -4.67
CA ILE A 10 19.36 -15.74 -5.10
C ILE A 10 19.19 -15.77 -6.62
N VAL A 11 17.93 -15.85 -7.05
CA VAL A 11 17.54 -15.68 -8.45
C VAL A 11 17.06 -14.24 -8.64
N ILE A 12 17.62 -13.54 -9.60
CA ILE A 12 17.32 -12.14 -9.95
C ILE A 12 16.67 -12.12 -11.33
N GLU A 13 15.44 -11.68 -11.41
CA GLU A 13 14.73 -11.47 -12.67
C GLU A 13 15.25 -10.20 -13.34
N VAL A 14 15.81 -10.27 -14.53
CA VAL A 14 16.32 -9.12 -15.28
C VAL A 14 15.30 -8.68 -16.32
N THR A 15 15.01 -7.40 -16.34
CA THR A 15 14.14 -6.77 -17.34
C THR A 15 14.89 -5.66 -18.03
N ARG A 16 14.95 -5.69 -19.36
CA ARG A 16 15.53 -4.61 -20.18
C ARG A 16 14.44 -3.59 -20.49
N LYS A 17 14.74 -2.29 -20.24
CA LYS A 17 13.81 -1.17 -20.50
C LYS A 17 14.61 0.05 -20.98
N ASP A 18 13.90 0.99 -21.59
CA ASP A 18 14.44 2.31 -21.85
C ASP A 18 14.48 3.13 -20.56
N VAL A 19 15.57 2.98 -19.82
CA VAL A 19 15.86 3.69 -18.54
C VAL A 19 17.32 4.13 -18.54
N LYS A 20 17.62 5.21 -17.82
CA LYS A 20 19.00 5.75 -17.75
C LYS A 20 19.92 4.97 -16.81
N HIS A 21 19.37 4.35 -15.78
CA HIS A 21 20.15 3.70 -14.72
C HIS A 21 19.64 2.29 -14.41
N VAL A 22 20.52 1.45 -13.87
CA VAL A 22 20.17 0.13 -13.37
C VAL A 22 19.43 0.29 -12.03
N HIS A 23 18.26 -0.33 -11.92
CA HIS A 23 17.46 -0.35 -10.71
C HIS A 23 17.32 -1.76 -10.17
N LEU A 24 17.79 -1.97 -8.93
CA LEU A 24 17.66 -3.23 -8.21
C LEU A 24 16.58 -3.12 -7.14
N SER A 25 15.68 -4.10 -7.09
CA SER A 25 14.57 -4.10 -6.15
C SER A 25 14.42 -5.46 -5.48
N VAL A 26 14.16 -5.45 -4.17
CA VAL A 26 13.78 -6.64 -3.40
C VAL A 26 12.31 -6.51 -3.02
N HIS A 27 11.49 -7.46 -3.46
CA HIS A 27 10.04 -7.37 -3.35
C HIS A 27 9.49 -8.24 -2.21
N PRO A 28 8.60 -7.70 -1.36
CA PRO A 28 7.83 -8.52 -0.46
C PRO A 28 6.88 -9.45 -1.26
N PRO A 29 6.36 -10.51 -0.67
CA PRO A 29 6.59 -10.97 0.70
C PRO A 29 7.85 -11.82 0.88
N ARG A 30 8.33 -12.50 -0.16
CA ARG A 30 9.36 -13.56 -0.08
C ARG A 30 10.77 -13.07 -0.39
N GLY A 31 10.94 -11.77 -0.66
CA GLY A 31 12.25 -11.23 -1.05
C GLY A 31 12.65 -11.60 -2.47
N ARG A 32 11.67 -11.66 -3.42
CA ARG A 32 11.94 -11.80 -4.85
C ARG A 32 12.79 -10.61 -5.31
N VAL A 33 13.84 -10.87 -6.08
CA VAL A 33 14.76 -9.84 -6.55
C VAL A 33 14.51 -9.57 -8.02
N SER A 34 14.40 -8.31 -8.39
CA SER A 34 14.34 -7.89 -9.78
C SER A 34 15.37 -6.81 -10.08
N LEU A 35 15.93 -6.84 -11.27
CA LEU A 35 16.87 -5.86 -11.80
C LEU A 35 16.29 -5.31 -13.10
N VAL A 36 16.11 -3.99 -13.16
CA VAL A 36 15.75 -3.28 -14.40
C VAL A 36 17.01 -2.61 -14.90
N ALA A 37 17.42 -2.90 -16.12
CA ALA A 37 18.62 -2.33 -16.73
C ALA A 37 18.30 -1.65 -18.08
N PRO A 38 19.08 -0.64 -18.49
CA PRO A 38 19.04 -0.10 -19.84
C PRO A 38 19.19 -1.21 -20.90
N THR A 39 18.54 -1.04 -22.04
CA THR A 39 18.64 -2.01 -23.16
C THR A 39 20.06 -2.22 -23.63
N SER A 40 20.92 -1.17 -23.54
CA SER A 40 22.33 -1.17 -23.92
C SER A 40 23.26 -1.85 -22.89
N THR A 41 22.79 -2.20 -21.70
CA THR A 41 23.63 -2.79 -20.64
C THR A 41 24.02 -4.21 -21.02
N ARG A 42 25.30 -4.53 -21.05
CA ARG A 42 25.79 -5.91 -21.27
C ARG A 42 25.42 -6.83 -20.11
N PRO A 43 25.15 -8.13 -20.35
CA PRO A 43 24.80 -9.10 -19.29
C PRO A 43 25.84 -9.16 -18.17
N GLU A 44 27.14 -9.08 -18.51
CA GLU A 44 28.25 -9.13 -17.55
C GLU A 44 28.24 -7.93 -16.61
N VAL A 45 27.90 -6.75 -17.12
CA VAL A 45 27.78 -5.52 -16.33
C VAL A 45 26.60 -5.59 -15.37
N ALA A 46 25.45 -6.10 -15.83
CA ALA A 46 24.29 -6.32 -14.98
C ALA A 46 24.59 -7.33 -13.86
N ARG A 47 25.34 -8.42 -14.20
CA ARG A 47 25.78 -9.43 -13.25
C ARG A 47 26.77 -8.85 -12.22
N ALA A 48 27.78 -8.11 -12.65
CA ALA A 48 28.75 -7.45 -11.76
C ALA A 48 28.06 -6.49 -10.80
N TYR A 49 27.11 -5.69 -11.31
CA TYR A 49 26.30 -4.81 -10.47
C TYR A 49 25.49 -5.59 -9.43
N ALA A 50 24.84 -6.70 -9.82
CA ALA A 50 24.10 -7.54 -8.89
C ALA A 50 25.02 -8.13 -7.80
N ILE A 51 26.23 -8.57 -8.16
CA ILE A 51 27.24 -9.07 -7.22
C ILE A 51 27.66 -7.96 -6.24
N SER A 52 27.93 -6.74 -6.70
CA SER A 52 28.31 -5.62 -5.83
C SER A 52 27.21 -5.27 -4.81
N LYS A 53 25.96 -5.61 -5.09
CA LYS A 53 24.79 -5.37 -4.21
C LYS A 53 24.35 -6.59 -3.42
N LEU A 54 25.08 -7.71 -3.47
CA LEU A 54 24.67 -8.97 -2.84
C LEU A 54 24.45 -8.85 -1.32
N GLY A 55 25.34 -8.14 -0.63
CA GLY A 55 25.19 -7.86 0.81
C GLY A 55 23.92 -7.07 1.11
N TRP A 56 23.62 -6.06 0.32
CA TRP A 56 22.38 -5.29 0.44
C TRP A 56 21.13 -6.16 0.16
N ILE A 57 21.16 -6.98 -0.89
CA ILE A 57 20.05 -7.92 -1.21
C ILE A 57 19.78 -8.84 -0.02
N ARG A 58 20.83 -9.46 0.54
CA ARG A 58 20.71 -10.35 1.70
C ARG A 58 20.12 -9.64 2.92
N SER A 59 20.59 -8.42 3.23
CA SER A 59 20.05 -7.61 4.30
C SER A 59 18.56 -7.28 4.09
N GLN A 60 18.16 -6.86 2.87
CA GLN A 60 16.76 -6.57 2.59
C GLN A 60 15.87 -7.82 2.67
N ARG A 61 16.34 -8.98 2.15
CA ARG A 61 15.64 -10.26 2.28
C ARG A 61 15.46 -10.67 3.74
N ALA A 62 16.51 -10.51 4.56
CA ALA A 62 16.45 -10.81 6.00
C ALA A 62 15.43 -9.92 6.71
N LYS A 63 15.45 -8.61 6.47
CA LYS A 63 14.44 -7.67 7.01
C LYS A 63 13.03 -8.06 6.63
N LEU A 64 12.78 -8.39 5.35
CA LEU A 64 11.47 -8.82 4.88
C LEU A 64 11.01 -10.16 5.49
N ARG A 65 11.94 -11.08 5.77
CA ARG A 65 11.62 -12.36 6.43
C ARG A 65 11.35 -12.18 7.92
N ALA A 66 12.09 -11.29 8.58
CA ALA A 66 11.90 -11.00 10.01
C ALA A 66 10.65 -10.15 10.28
N GLN A 67 10.16 -9.43 9.28
CA GLN A 67 8.99 -8.58 9.46
C GLN A 67 7.73 -9.41 9.72
N ALA A 68 7.09 -9.17 10.87
CA ALA A 68 5.82 -9.78 11.20
C ALA A 68 4.78 -9.49 10.11
N ARG A 69 4.00 -10.50 9.75
CA ARG A 69 2.93 -10.39 8.77
C ARG A 69 1.62 -10.81 9.37
N GLU A 70 0.56 -10.14 8.96
CA GLU A 70 -0.78 -10.61 9.30
C GLU A 70 -1.02 -11.98 8.65
N THR A 71 -1.61 -12.91 9.39
CA THR A 71 -2.09 -14.16 8.82
C THR A 71 -3.12 -13.87 7.71
N PRO A 72 -3.03 -14.55 6.55
CA PRO A 72 -4.01 -14.39 5.48
C PRO A 72 -5.44 -14.56 5.99
N ARG A 73 -6.30 -13.58 5.75
CA ARG A 73 -7.70 -13.62 6.18
C ARG A 73 -8.50 -14.56 5.30
N ARG A 74 -9.37 -15.34 5.94
CA ARG A 74 -10.32 -16.26 5.27
C ARG A 74 -11.71 -15.65 5.14
N PHE A 75 -12.00 -14.57 5.89
CA PHE A 75 -13.30 -13.90 5.98
C PHE A 75 -14.43 -14.86 6.37
N VAL A 76 -14.18 -15.60 7.41
CA VAL A 76 -15.15 -16.54 8.03
C VAL A 76 -15.57 -16.05 9.42
N SER A 77 -16.73 -16.49 9.90
CA SER A 77 -17.21 -16.16 11.25
C SER A 77 -16.20 -16.58 12.31
N ARG A 78 -16.10 -15.79 13.38
CA ARG A 78 -15.16 -15.89 14.51
C ARG A 78 -13.70 -15.53 14.14
N GLU A 79 -13.42 -15.11 12.91
CA GLU A 79 -12.10 -14.59 12.56
C GLU A 79 -11.87 -13.19 13.18
N THR A 80 -10.67 -12.96 13.72
CA THR A 80 -10.30 -11.66 14.30
C THR A 80 -9.95 -10.65 13.22
N HIS A 81 -10.54 -9.46 13.26
CA HIS A 81 -10.22 -8.32 12.43
C HIS A 81 -9.84 -7.11 13.28
N TYR A 82 -8.99 -6.24 12.75
CA TYR A 82 -8.61 -5.00 13.41
C TYR A 82 -9.19 -3.80 12.68
N LEU A 83 -9.64 -2.82 13.45
CA LEU A 83 -10.06 -1.51 12.98
C LEU A 83 -9.58 -0.47 14.00
N TRP A 84 -8.78 0.49 13.56
CA TRP A 84 -8.19 1.51 14.43
C TRP A 84 -7.51 0.91 15.68
N SER A 85 -6.71 -0.14 15.45
CA SER A 85 -6.03 -0.94 16.49
C SER A 85 -6.95 -1.72 17.43
N ARG A 86 -8.26 -1.58 17.33
CA ARG A 86 -9.22 -2.36 18.14
C ARG A 86 -9.55 -3.68 17.48
N ARG A 87 -9.65 -4.72 18.30
CA ARG A 87 -9.97 -6.08 17.88
C ARG A 87 -11.49 -6.29 17.80
N TYR A 88 -11.92 -6.89 16.70
CA TYR A 88 -13.30 -7.26 16.45
C TYR A 88 -13.38 -8.72 15.99
N LEU A 89 -14.46 -9.41 16.35
CA LEU A 89 -14.78 -10.73 15.81
C LEU A 89 -15.72 -10.57 14.62
N LEU A 90 -15.38 -11.21 13.50
CA LEU A 90 -16.21 -11.23 12.32
C LEU A 90 -17.41 -12.17 12.53
N LEU A 91 -18.60 -11.73 12.14
CA LEU A 91 -19.78 -12.53 11.90
C LEU A 91 -20.13 -12.40 10.41
N VAL A 92 -20.13 -13.49 9.68
CA VAL A 92 -20.59 -13.53 8.28
C VAL A 92 -22.04 -13.97 8.28
N VAL A 93 -22.90 -13.15 7.66
CA VAL A 93 -24.34 -13.40 7.50
C VAL A 93 -24.63 -13.46 6.01
N GLU A 94 -25.27 -14.55 5.56
CA GLU A 94 -25.66 -14.71 4.16
C GLU A 94 -27.15 -14.40 4.01
N GLU A 95 -27.43 -13.29 3.31
CA GLU A 95 -28.78 -12.81 3.05
C GLU A 95 -28.90 -12.27 1.64
N ASN A 96 -30.07 -12.42 1.01
CA ASN A 96 -30.33 -11.91 -0.35
C ASN A 96 -30.61 -10.40 -0.34
N ARG A 97 -29.67 -9.62 0.18
CA ARG A 97 -29.71 -8.15 0.20
C ARG A 97 -28.37 -7.54 -0.22
N LYS A 98 -28.32 -6.21 -0.32
CA LYS A 98 -27.09 -5.46 -0.66
C LYS A 98 -26.01 -5.77 0.37
N PRO A 99 -24.79 -6.18 -0.07
CA PRO A 99 -23.68 -6.44 0.83
C PRO A 99 -23.31 -5.21 1.69
N SER A 100 -23.05 -5.44 2.97
CA SER A 100 -22.76 -4.38 3.94
C SER A 100 -21.86 -4.88 5.07
N VAL A 101 -21.22 -3.95 5.77
CA VAL A 101 -20.49 -4.21 7.01
C VAL A 101 -21.02 -3.27 8.07
N ARG A 102 -21.30 -3.81 9.26
CA ARG A 102 -21.72 -3.04 10.44
C ARG A 102 -20.83 -3.39 11.63
N ILE A 103 -20.62 -2.40 12.49
CA ILE A 103 -19.96 -2.57 13.79
C ILE A 103 -21.04 -2.58 14.86
N ASP A 104 -20.97 -3.57 15.73
CA ASP A 104 -21.74 -3.61 16.97
C ASP A 104 -20.83 -4.08 18.11
N HIS A 105 -20.57 -3.20 19.08
CA HIS A 105 -19.63 -3.38 20.18
C HIS A 105 -18.26 -3.92 19.72
N ARG A 106 -18.01 -5.23 19.89
CA ARG A 106 -16.76 -5.92 19.49
C ARG A 106 -16.95 -6.86 18.31
N ARG A 107 -18.05 -6.72 17.57
CA ARG A 107 -18.40 -7.57 16.44
C ARG A 107 -18.44 -6.77 15.14
N LEU A 108 -17.88 -7.32 14.08
CA LEU A 108 -18.08 -6.88 12.71
C LEU A 108 -19.06 -7.85 12.03
N THR A 109 -20.22 -7.38 11.65
CA THR A 109 -21.18 -8.17 10.87
C THR A 109 -21.00 -7.86 9.40
N LEU A 110 -20.51 -8.85 8.65
CA LEU A 110 -20.36 -8.80 7.19
C LEU A 110 -21.56 -9.52 6.57
N THR A 111 -22.48 -8.76 6.01
CA THR A 111 -23.61 -9.30 5.24
C THR A 111 -23.21 -9.43 3.78
N VAL A 112 -23.40 -10.60 3.20
CA VAL A 112 -23.15 -10.93 1.81
C VAL A 112 -24.29 -11.75 1.22
N ARG A 113 -24.37 -11.86 -0.11
CA ARG A 113 -25.33 -12.77 -0.74
C ARG A 113 -24.93 -14.23 -0.50
N PRO A 114 -25.89 -15.17 -0.46
CA PRO A 114 -25.61 -16.59 -0.32
C PRO A 114 -24.58 -17.07 -1.36
N GLY A 115 -23.66 -17.93 -0.96
CA GLY A 115 -22.60 -18.45 -1.81
C GLY A 115 -21.49 -17.45 -2.16
N ALA A 116 -21.40 -16.29 -1.49
CA ALA A 116 -20.35 -15.32 -1.73
C ALA A 116 -18.97 -15.94 -1.47
N THR A 117 -18.06 -15.81 -2.48
CA THR A 117 -16.69 -16.33 -2.38
C THR A 117 -15.87 -15.53 -1.35
N LYS A 118 -14.71 -16.06 -0.96
CA LYS A 118 -13.74 -15.38 -0.10
C LYS A 118 -13.35 -14.02 -0.67
N GLU A 119 -13.11 -13.97 -1.97
CA GLU A 119 -12.68 -12.76 -2.70
C GLU A 119 -13.79 -11.70 -2.63
N LYS A 120 -15.06 -12.10 -2.79
CA LYS A 120 -16.19 -11.17 -2.68
C LYS A 120 -16.37 -10.64 -1.27
N ARG A 121 -16.21 -11.49 -0.25
CA ARG A 121 -16.22 -11.07 1.16
C ARG A 121 -15.09 -10.08 1.44
N ALA A 122 -13.88 -10.35 0.93
CA ALA A 122 -12.72 -9.48 1.04
C ALA A 122 -12.94 -8.12 0.35
N GLU A 123 -13.57 -8.11 -0.83
CA GLU A 123 -13.91 -6.88 -1.56
C GLU A 123 -14.89 -6.01 -0.77
N VAL A 124 -15.97 -6.60 -0.25
CA VAL A 124 -16.99 -5.87 0.55
C VAL A 124 -16.35 -5.25 1.79
N MET A 125 -15.52 -6.02 2.50
CA MET A 125 -14.78 -5.53 3.66
C MET A 125 -13.84 -4.39 3.29
N HIS A 126 -13.09 -4.53 2.20
CA HIS A 126 -12.14 -3.51 1.74
C HIS A 126 -12.82 -2.19 1.34
N GLU A 127 -13.91 -2.26 0.57
CA GLU A 127 -14.65 -1.06 0.18
C GLU A 127 -15.28 -0.35 1.40
N TRP A 128 -15.72 -1.12 2.41
CA TRP A 128 -16.17 -0.54 3.67
C TRP A 128 -15.01 0.14 4.43
N GLN A 129 -13.86 -0.50 4.52
CA GLN A 129 -12.66 0.08 5.14
C GLN A 129 -12.20 1.37 4.44
N LYS A 130 -12.28 1.43 3.11
CA LYS A 130 -11.99 2.65 2.35
C LYS A 130 -12.96 3.79 2.70
N ARG A 131 -14.25 3.50 2.85
CA ARG A 131 -15.22 4.52 3.28
C ARG A 131 -14.84 5.13 4.63
N LEU A 132 -14.45 4.31 5.61
CA LEU A 132 -13.99 4.82 6.90
C LEU A 132 -12.76 5.73 6.81
N LEU A 133 -11.84 5.43 5.89
CA LEU A 133 -10.71 6.32 5.63
C LEU A 133 -11.18 7.61 4.95
N HIS A 134 -12.13 7.55 4.01
CA HIS A 134 -12.69 8.73 3.36
C HIS A 134 -13.41 9.66 4.35
N GLU A 135 -13.92 9.15 5.46
CA GLU A 135 -14.53 9.97 6.53
C GLU A 135 -13.48 10.73 7.35
N VAL A 136 -12.29 10.14 7.54
CA VAL A 136 -11.27 10.68 8.44
C VAL A 136 -10.21 11.50 7.71
N VAL A 137 -9.74 11.03 6.54
CA VAL A 137 -8.59 11.61 5.83
C VAL A 137 -8.80 13.08 5.43
N PRO A 138 -9.95 13.52 4.89
CA PRO A 138 -10.13 14.93 4.50
C PRO A 138 -9.98 15.89 5.67
N MET A 139 -10.50 15.53 6.84
CA MET A 139 -10.39 16.34 8.04
C MET A 139 -8.93 16.50 8.50
N LEU A 140 -8.16 15.41 8.45
CA LEU A 140 -6.74 15.45 8.79
C LEU A 140 -5.95 16.26 7.78
N ILE A 141 -6.20 16.09 6.49
CA ILE A 141 -5.54 16.90 5.43
C ILE A 141 -5.82 18.38 5.68
N LYS A 142 -7.08 18.78 5.82
CA LYS A 142 -7.46 20.19 6.08
C LYS A 142 -6.78 20.76 7.33
N LYS A 143 -6.73 19.98 8.42
CA LYS A 143 -6.02 20.36 9.65
C LYS A 143 -4.55 20.67 9.39
N TRP A 144 -3.88 19.85 8.57
CA TRP A 144 -2.45 19.95 8.35
C TRP A 144 -2.06 20.89 7.22
N GLU A 145 -2.94 21.14 6.24
CA GLU A 145 -2.75 22.20 5.23
C GLU A 145 -2.50 23.55 5.90
N ALA A 146 -3.35 23.91 6.86
CA ALA A 146 -3.21 25.17 7.60
C ALA A 146 -1.90 25.24 8.41
N LYS A 147 -1.46 24.11 9.01
CA LYS A 147 -0.26 24.09 9.85
C LYS A 147 1.04 24.06 9.05
N LEU A 148 1.04 23.40 7.90
CA LEU A 148 2.24 23.19 7.06
C LEU A 148 2.36 24.27 5.98
N GLY A 149 1.29 25.06 5.73
CA GLY A 149 1.27 26.03 4.64
C GLY A 149 1.36 25.39 3.26
N VAL A 150 0.77 24.20 3.08
CA VAL A 150 0.72 23.46 1.81
C VAL A 150 -0.73 23.18 1.43
N SER A 151 -0.96 22.82 0.16
CA SER A 151 -2.28 22.40 -0.32
C SER A 151 -2.18 21.05 -1.00
N VAL A 152 -3.12 20.15 -0.71
CA VAL A 152 -3.25 18.84 -1.31
C VAL A 152 -4.33 18.87 -2.39
N SER A 153 -3.93 18.79 -3.65
CA SER A 153 -4.86 18.83 -4.79
C SER A 153 -5.80 17.62 -4.83
N ALA A 154 -5.26 16.44 -4.46
CA ALA A 154 -6.04 15.21 -4.34
C ALA A 154 -5.34 14.16 -3.48
N TYR A 155 -6.11 13.25 -2.89
CA TYR A 155 -5.57 12.07 -2.22
C TYR A 155 -6.18 10.78 -2.80
N PHE A 156 -5.40 9.70 -2.72
CA PHE A 156 -5.79 8.40 -3.24
C PHE A 156 -5.61 7.32 -2.17
N LEU A 157 -6.62 6.49 -2.00
CA LEU A 157 -6.58 5.32 -1.15
C LEU A 157 -6.34 4.08 -2.00
N GLN A 158 -5.23 3.40 -1.75
CA GLN A 158 -4.88 2.18 -2.49
C GLN A 158 -4.14 1.18 -1.61
N ARG A 159 -4.21 -0.10 -1.91
CA ARG A 159 -3.37 -1.10 -1.27
C ARG A 159 -1.94 -0.98 -1.76
N MET A 160 -1.00 -0.87 -0.83
CA MET A 160 0.44 -0.83 -1.11
C MET A 160 1.13 -2.00 -0.43
N LYS A 161 2.08 -2.63 -1.13
CA LYS A 161 2.81 -3.80 -0.63
C LYS A 161 3.98 -3.44 0.28
N THR A 162 4.57 -2.26 0.11
CA THR A 162 5.87 -1.89 0.68
C THR A 162 5.89 -0.52 1.34
N LYS A 163 4.83 0.26 1.21
CA LYS A 163 4.79 1.65 1.69
C LYS A 163 3.48 1.91 2.41
N TRP A 164 3.51 2.86 3.33
CA TRP A 164 2.32 3.34 4.01
C TRP A 164 1.70 4.55 3.31
N GLY A 165 2.53 5.31 2.59
CA GLY A 165 2.11 6.45 1.82
C GLY A 165 3.01 6.70 0.62
N GLY A 166 2.78 7.80 -0.09
CA GLY A 166 3.59 8.32 -1.18
C GLY A 166 3.09 9.69 -1.62
N CYS A 167 4.01 10.59 -1.92
CA CYS A 167 3.73 11.93 -2.42
C CYS A 167 4.15 12.08 -3.88
N ASN A 168 3.38 12.87 -4.63
CA ASN A 168 3.81 13.45 -5.89
C ASN A 168 3.75 14.97 -5.74
N ALA A 169 4.89 15.57 -5.37
CA ALA A 169 4.99 17.00 -5.09
C ALA A 169 4.63 17.85 -6.32
N ARG A 170 4.99 17.41 -7.53
CA ARG A 170 4.67 18.15 -8.77
C ARG A 170 3.15 18.23 -9.02
N ALA A 171 2.42 17.17 -8.71
CA ALA A 171 0.96 17.11 -8.89
C ALA A 171 0.19 17.55 -7.63
N GLY A 172 0.87 17.85 -6.52
CA GLY A 172 0.23 18.18 -5.25
C GLY A 172 -0.60 17.04 -4.66
N THR A 173 -0.25 15.78 -4.94
CA THR A 173 -1.11 14.65 -4.56
C THR A 173 -0.42 13.70 -3.60
N ILE A 174 -1.21 13.14 -2.66
CA ILE A 174 -0.74 12.10 -1.75
C ILE A 174 -1.48 10.78 -1.98
N ARG A 175 -0.80 9.66 -1.68
CA ARG A 175 -1.38 8.31 -1.68
C ARG A 175 -1.24 7.71 -0.30
N LEU A 176 -2.28 7.04 0.16
CA LEU A 176 -2.32 6.43 1.48
C LEU A 176 -2.68 4.95 1.34
N ASN A 177 -1.99 4.11 2.11
CA ASN A 177 -2.26 2.68 2.13
C ASN A 177 -3.56 2.40 2.89
N THR A 178 -4.49 1.66 2.27
CA THR A 178 -5.75 1.29 2.90
C THR A 178 -5.60 0.43 4.16
N GLU A 179 -4.46 -0.23 4.34
CA GLU A 179 -4.15 -0.99 5.55
C GLU A 179 -3.99 -0.11 6.81
N LEU A 180 -3.82 1.21 6.64
CA LEU A 180 -3.78 2.17 7.75
C LEU A 180 -5.07 2.19 8.57
N VAL A 181 -6.21 1.81 7.99
CA VAL A 181 -7.48 1.67 8.72
C VAL A 181 -7.41 0.65 9.87
N LYS A 182 -6.48 -0.29 9.81
CA LYS A 182 -6.27 -1.31 10.83
C LYS A 182 -5.36 -0.85 11.96
N LYS A 183 -4.63 0.25 11.76
CA LYS A 183 -3.63 0.78 12.68
C LYS A 183 -4.24 1.86 13.58
N PRO A 184 -3.57 2.28 14.67
CA PRO A 184 -3.96 3.45 15.44
C PRO A 184 -4.17 4.69 14.56
N LYS A 185 -5.11 5.55 14.91
CA LYS A 185 -5.44 6.73 14.10
C LYS A 185 -4.32 7.77 14.04
N ASP A 186 -3.52 7.87 15.09
CA ASP A 186 -2.34 8.74 15.15
C ASP A 186 -1.25 8.30 14.15
N LEU A 187 -1.13 7.01 13.86
CA LEU A 187 -0.24 6.53 12.81
C LEU A 187 -0.75 6.88 11.40
N LEU A 188 -2.08 6.90 11.18
CA LEU A 188 -2.65 7.45 9.95
C LEU A 188 -2.31 8.94 9.83
N GLU A 189 -2.49 9.71 10.91
CA GLU A 189 -2.15 11.12 10.95
C GLU A 189 -0.65 11.34 10.67
N TYR A 190 0.22 10.57 11.32
CA TYR A 190 1.67 10.60 11.05
C TYR A 190 1.99 10.41 9.57
N VAL A 191 1.41 9.40 8.90
CA VAL A 191 1.67 9.14 7.48
C VAL A 191 1.16 10.32 6.62
N ILE A 192 -0.01 10.86 6.91
CA ILE A 192 -0.54 12.04 6.20
C ILE A 192 0.43 13.22 6.32
N VAL A 193 0.89 13.54 7.53
CA VAL A 193 1.86 14.63 7.76
C VAL A 193 3.16 14.38 7.01
N HIS A 194 3.68 13.17 7.07
CA HIS A 194 4.89 12.76 6.36
C HIS A 194 4.78 13.00 4.84
N GLU A 195 3.69 12.57 4.22
CA GLU A 195 3.46 12.77 2.78
C GLU A 195 3.18 14.23 2.44
N MET A 196 2.55 15.00 3.33
CA MET A 196 2.34 16.43 3.13
C MET A 196 3.61 17.26 3.27
N VAL A 197 4.53 16.88 4.16
CA VAL A 197 5.86 17.52 4.25
C VAL A 197 6.64 17.33 2.96
N HIS A 198 6.48 16.20 2.27
CA HIS A 198 7.08 15.99 0.95
C HIS A 198 6.58 16.92 -0.16
N LEU A 199 5.46 17.63 0.05
CA LEU A 199 5.03 18.70 -0.87
C LEU A 199 5.98 19.92 -0.83
N ARG A 200 6.68 20.13 0.30
CA ARG A 200 7.69 21.20 0.48
C ARG A 200 9.10 20.68 0.22
N GLU A 201 9.43 19.54 0.83
CA GLU A 201 10.74 18.92 0.76
C GLU A 201 10.63 17.49 0.21
N PRO A 202 10.88 17.27 -1.08
CA PRO A 202 10.70 15.97 -1.73
C PRO A 202 11.62 14.87 -1.21
N THR A 203 12.74 15.23 -0.58
CA THR A 203 13.73 14.29 -0.06
C THR A 203 13.73 14.26 1.46
N HIS A 204 14.28 13.19 2.04
CA HIS A 204 14.43 13.10 3.51
C HIS A 204 15.72 13.82 3.96
N SER A 205 15.87 15.10 3.59
CA SER A 205 16.99 15.96 3.96
C SER A 205 16.95 16.38 5.44
N SER A 206 17.93 17.18 5.88
CA SER A 206 17.89 17.84 7.19
C SER A 206 16.65 18.74 7.35
N GLU A 207 16.28 19.47 6.28
CA GLU A 207 15.09 20.32 6.27
C GLU A 207 13.80 19.53 6.47
N PHE A 208 13.68 18.35 5.82
CA PHE A 208 12.56 17.44 6.06
C PHE A 208 12.49 17.03 7.54
N VAL A 209 13.64 16.66 8.13
CA VAL A 209 13.73 16.25 9.54
C VAL A 209 13.33 17.41 10.48
N GLU A 210 13.74 18.64 10.17
CA GLU A 210 13.37 19.84 10.93
C GLU A 210 11.87 20.11 10.85
N LEU A 211 11.29 20.06 9.65
CA LEU A 211 9.85 20.24 9.44
C LEU A 211 9.04 19.19 10.20
N MET A 212 9.43 17.92 10.09
CA MET A 212 8.79 16.83 10.85
C MET A 212 8.92 17.04 12.36
N THR A 213 10.08 17.41 12.86
CA THR A 213 10.32 17.62 14.30
C THR A 213 9.52 18.82 14.82
N ARG A 214 9.41 19.89 14.05
CA ARG A 214 8.65 21.08 14.40
C ARG A 214 7.15 20.83 14.44
N HIS A 215 6.61 20.18 13.41
CA HIS A 215 5.17 20.03 13.23
C HIS A 215 4.59 18.76 13.85
N TYR A 216 5.37 17.67 13.91
CA TYR A 216 4.96 16.39 14.50
C TYR A 216 6.06 15.82 15.40
N PRO A 217 6.32 16.37 16.58
CA PRO A 217 7.48 16.04 17.43
C PRO A 217 7.68 14.52 17.68
N ASN A 218 6.59 13.79 17.82
CA ASN A 218 6.62 12.34 18.09
C ASN A 218 6.82 11.47 16.84
N TRP A 219 7.19 12.05 15.69
CA TRP A 219 7.28 11.34 14.41
C TRP A 219 8.24 10.14 14.42
N LYS A 220 9.32 10.21 15.22
CA LYS A 220 10.28 9.09 15.32
C LYS A 220 9.66 7.87 16.01
N ALA A 221 8.91 8.08 17.08
CA ALA A 221 8.17 7.03 17.78
C ALA A 221 7.06 6.44 16.90
N ALA A 222 6.25 7.28 16.26
CA ALA A 222 5.21 6.84 15.33
C ALA A 222 5.79 6.03 14.15
N ARG A 223 6.95 6.45 13.62
CA ARG A 223 7.66 5.70 12.57
C ARG A 223 8.14 4.34 13.07
N ALA A 224 8.71 4.28 14.27
CA ALA A 224 9.18 3.03 14.86
C ALA A 224 8.00 2.07 15.06
N GLU A 225 6.92 2.52 15.71
CA GLU A 225 5.70 1.73 15.92
C GLU A 225 5.10 1.23 14.61
N LEU A 226 4.97 2.09 13.60
CA LEU A 226 4.43 1.70 12.30
C LEU A 226 5.28 0.64 11.59
N ASN A 227 6.60 0.68 11.78
CA ASN A 227 7.53 -0.31 11.21
C ASN A 227 7.50 -1.67 11.94
N GLU A 228 7.13 -1.69 13.23
CA GLU A 228 6.96 -2.92 14.00
C GLU A 228 5.62 -3.60 13.70
N LEU A 229 4.61 -2.83 13.31
CA LEU A 229 3.30 -3.38 13.00
C LEU A 229 3.32 -4.21 11.71
N PRO A 230 2.62 -5.36 11.70
CA PRO A 230 2.61 -6.24 10.53
C PRO A 230 2.03 -5.56 9.30
N LEU A 231 2.73 -5.71 8.17
CA LEU A 231 2.20 -5.38 6.84
C LEU A 231 1.14 -6.41 6.42
N ALA A 232 0.33 -6.04 5.42
CA ALA A 232 -0.69 -6.93 4.88
C ALA A 232 -0.11 -8.28 4.45
N ALA A 233 -0.81 -9.35 4.80
CA ALA A 233 -0.38 -10.74 4.58
C ALA A 233 -0.34 -11.17 3.12
N GLU A 234 -1.09 -10.52 2.23
CA GLU A 234 -1.37 -11.03 0.89
C GLU A 234 -0.59 -10.30 -0.21
N ALA A 235 0.09 -11.11 -1.04
CA ALA A 235 0.52 -10.67 -2.37
C ALA A 235 -0.73 -10.55 -3.26
N TRP A 236 -1.30 -9.35 -3.39
CA TRP A 236 -2.40 -9.11 -4.32
C TRP A 236 -1.89 -9.21 -5.74
N ASP A 237 -2.51 -10.11 -6.52
CA ASP A 237 -2.22 -10.21 -7.94
C ASP A 237 -2.86 -9.01 -8.67
N VAL A 238 -2.02 -8.05 -9.02
CA VAL A 238 -2.42 -6.79 -9.69
C VAL A 238 -3.09 -7.05 -11.06
N ARG A 239 -2.96 -8.26 -11.62
CA ARG A 239 -3.54 -8.63 -12.91
C ARG A 239 -5.06 -8.62 -12.91
N HIS A 240 -5.71 -9.00 -11.81
CA HIS A 240 -7.17 -8.98 -11.70
C HIS A 240 -7.78 -7.56 -11.63
N MET A 241 -7.06 -6.58 -11.07
CA MET A 241 -7.56 -5.19 -10.99
C MET A 241 -7.51 -4.43 -12.31
N ARG A 242 -6.60 -4.77 -13.24
CA ARG A 242 -6.60 -4.16 -14.59
C ARG A 242 -7.84 -4.56 -15.41
N ALA A 243 -8.34 -5.79 -15.24
CA ALA A 243 -9.53 -6.26 -15.95
C ALA A 243 -10.82 -5.55 -15.49
N VAL A 244 -10.96 -5.27 -14.19
CA VAL A 244 -12.13 -4.54 -13.64
C VAL A 244 -12.10 -3.06 -14.03
N ARG A 245 -10.93 -2.43 -14.03
CA ARG A 245 -10.77 -1.01 -14.40
C ARG A 245 -11.08 -0.76 -15.89
N ASN A 246 -10.71 -1.72 -16.77
CA ASN A 246 -11.01 -1.64 -18.20
C ASN A 246 -12.50 -1.91 -18.51
N ARG A 247 -13.23 -2.66 -17.68
CA ARG A 247 -14.69 -2.85 -17.84
C ARG A 247 -15.49 -1.61 -17.45
N VAL A 248 -15.10 -0.93 -16.38
CA VAL A 248 -15.77 0.31 -15.92
C VAL A 248 -15.49 1.46 -16.88
N GLY A 249 -14.26 1.59 -17.40
CA GLY A 249 -13.91 2.61 -18.39
C GLY A 249 -14.65 2.44 -19.73
N ARG A 250 -14.87 1.20 -20.20
CA ARG A 250 -15.63 0.93 -21.44
C ARG A 250 -17.13 1.16 -21.28
N ALA A 251 -17.71 0.93 -20.10
CA ALA A 251 -19.13 1.19 -19.85
C ALA A 251 -19.44 2.69 -19.79
N ALA A 252 -18.51 3.53 -19.33
CA ALA A 252 -18.66 4.99 -19.33
C ALA A 252 -18.59 5.59 -20.74
N HIS A 253 -17.71 5.06 -21.62
CA HIS A 253 -17.57 5.53 -23.01
C HIS A 253 -18.71 5.11 -23.92
N SER A 254 -19.40 3.99 -23.65
CA SER A 254 -20.52 3.53 -24.47
C SER A 254 -21.83 4.30 -24.19
N ARG A 255 -21.98 4.89 -22.98
CA ARG A 255 -23.13 5.76 -22.66
C ARG A 255 -23.02 7.16 -23.27
N ALA A 256 -21.80 7.69 -23.44
CA ALA A 256 -21.59 9.01 -24.03
C ALA A 256 -21.81 9.06 -25.56
N ARG A 257 -21.88 7.91 -26.26
CA ARG A 257 -22.12 7.82 -27.71
C ARG A 257 -23.58 7.50 -28.09
N ARG A 258 -24.52 7.39 -27.14
CA ARG A 258 -25.94 7.13 -27.39
C ARG A 258 -26.85 8.33 -27.09
N SER A 259 -26.28 9.47 -26.75
CA SER A 259 -27.01 10.73 -26.50
C SER A 259 -26.45 11.89 -27.34
N GLY A 260 -26.09 11.61 -28.59
CA GLY A 260 -25.75 12.59 -29.60
C GLY A 260 -26.41 12.21 -30.91
#